data_fd9f3ea318f2213e61fc5fe986ed6998
#
_entry.id   fd9f3ea318f2213e61fc5fe986ed6998
#
_cell.length_a   1.000
_cell.length_b   1.000
_cell.length_c   1.000
_cell.angle_alpha   90.00
_cell.angle_beta   90.00
_cell.angle_gamma   90.00
#
_symmetry.space_group_name_H-M   'P 1'
#
loop_
_entity.id
_entity.type
_entity.pdbx_description
1 polymer ?
#
loop_
_entity_poly.entity_id
_entity_poly.type
_entity_poly.pdbx_seq_one_letter_code
_entity_poly.pdbx_strand_id
1 'polypeptide(L)'
;MNSAYANRFVGEGLTFDDVLLVPAESSVVPRDVKLETHLTKKIRLGIPIMSAAMDTVTESRMAIAIAREGGIGVIHKNMTIEQQAEQVDLVKRSENGVITNPFFLSAEHTLRDADNLCAKYRISGVPIVDESGKLVGIITNRDMKFETNPDRKIRELMTSENLVVGREGTTLEEAKETLRQHKIEKLPIVDKDFHLKGLITIKDIEKAVAYPNAAKDSRGRLLVAAAIGVTADVLDRAGALLDAGADALVLDSAHGHSRNIMEAVKNIKAKYPDAQLIAGNVATAAATEALIQAGADCVKVGIGPGSICTTRVVAGVGVPQITAVMESAEIANKYGIPIIADGGIKYSGDIVKALAAGGSVVMLGSMLAGCEEAPGDTEVFQGRQFKVYRGMGSLAAMAKGSKDRYFQEKNSKLVPEGVEGRVPYRGPVSDTVYQMVGGLRSGMGYCGAPDIETLRTTVQFVRITAAGLRESHPHDIYITREAPNYTMGPNT
;
A
#
# COMPACT_ATOMS: atom_id res chain seq x y z
N MET A 1 28.20 -38.40 -10.05
CA MET A 1 28.11 -37.81 -8.71
C MET A 1 27.43 -38.79 -7.79
N ASN A 2 27.95 -39.01 -6.57
CA ASN A 2 27.43 -39.97 -5.61
C ASN A 2 26.00 -39.56 -5.20
N SER A 3 25.06 -40.53 -5.15
CA SER A 3 23.62 -40.32 -4.93
C SER A 3 23.28 -39.47 -3.70
N ALA A 4 24.10 -39.46 -2.65
CA ALA A 4 23.93 -38.69 -1.42
C ALA A 4 24.00 -37.16 -1.60
N TYR A 5 24.73 -36.68 -2.62
CA TYR A 5 24.83 -35.22 -2.93
C TYR A 5 23.81 -34.79 -4.00
N ALA A 6 23.40 -35.69 -4.89
CA ALA A 6 22.39 -35.37 -5.91
C ALA A 6 21.06 -34.92 -5.31
N ASN A 7 20.63 -35.53 -4.21
CA ASN A 7 19.37 -35.20 -3.50
C ASN A 7 19.43 -33.86 -2.73
N ARG A 8 20.58 -33.16 -2.73
CA ARG A 8 20.69 -31.81 -2.11
C ARG A 8 20.34 -30.69 -3.07
N PHE A 9 20.25 -30.98 -4.37
CA PHE A 9 19.80 -30.03 -5.38
C PHE A 9 18.30 -30.23 -5.63
N VAL A 10 17.49 -29.22 -5.27
CA VAL A 10 16.02 -29.28 -5.41
C VAL A 10 15.54 -28.85 -6.80
N GLY A 11 16.46 -28.54 -7.72
CA GLY A 11 16.14 -28.16 -9.08
C GLY A 11 16.83 -26.88 -9.53
N GLU A 12 16.34 -26.31 -10.62
CA GLU A 12 16.78 -25.04 -11.18
C GLU A 12 15.81 -23.92 -10.83
N GLY A 13 16.32 -22.80 -10.35
CA GLY A 13 15.51 -21.64 -10.01
C GLY A 13 15.49 -20.60 -11.12
N LEU A 14 14.32 -20.04 -11.42
CA LEU A 14 14.08 -19.06 -12.47
C LEU A 14 13.72 -17.70 -11.89
N THR A 15 14.30 -16.63 -12.46
CA THR A 15 13.94 -15.24 -12.19
C THR A 15 13.09 -14.66 -13.32
N PHE A 16 12.67 -13.39 -13.20
CA PHE A 16 11.91 -12.71 -14.26
C PHE A 16 12.69 -12.61 -15.58
N ASP A 17 14.02 -12.56 -15.52
CA ASP A 17 14.89 -12.46 -16.69
C ASP A 17 15.09 -13.80 -17.43
N ASP A 18 14.71 -14.92 -16.83
CA ASP A 18 14.89 -16.26 -17.40
C ASP A 18 13.68 -16.73 -18.21
N VAL A 19 12.57 -15.97 -18.21
CA VAL A 19 11.32 -16.38 -18.82
C VAL A 19 10.63 -15.24 -19.58
N LEU A 20 9.83 -15.64 -20.58
CA LEU A 20 8.82 -14.79 -21.20
C LEU A 20 7.46 -15.53 -21.16
N LEU A 21 6.36 -14.76 -21.30
CA LEU A 21 5.04 -15.33 -21.51
C LEU A 21 4.82 -15.61 -22.99
N VAL A 22 4.17 -16.73 -23.29
CA VAL A 22 3.85 -17.12 -24.67
C VAL A 22 2.59 -16.38 -25.09
N PRO A 23 2.61 -15.63 -26.22
CA PRO A 23 1.40 -15.01 -26.77
C PRO A 23 0.35 -16.08 -27.11
N ALA A 24 -0.92 -15.76 -26.88
CA ALA A 24 -2.04 -16.65 -27.17
C ALA A 24 -3.09 -15.93 -28.01
N GLU A 25 -4.04 -16.71 -28.57
CA GLU A 25 -5.22 -16.13 -29.20
C GLU A 25 -5.97 -15.25 -28.21
N SER A 26 -6.32 -14.03 -28.63
CA SER A 26 -6.93 -13.04 -27.76
C SER A 26 -8.18 -12.44 -28.37
N SER A 27 -9.25 -12.50 -27.61
CA SER A 27 -10.52 -11.79 -27.91
C SER A 27 -10.66 -10.51 -27.07
N VAL A 28 -9.67 -10.16 -26.22
CA VAL A 28 -9.70 -8.99 -25.34
C VAL A 28 -8.68 -7.95 -25.77
N VAL A 29 -9.07 -6.70 -25.70
CA VAL A 29 -8.15 -5.57 -25.91
C VAL A 29 -7.72 -4.98 -24.56
N PRO A 30 -6.53 -4.37 -24.47
CA PRO A 30 -5.95 -3.91 -23.19
C PRO A 30 -6.88 -3.05 -22.33
N ARG A 31 -7.74 -2.21 -22.92
CA ARG A 31 -8.67 -1.34 -22.19
C ARG A 31 -9.78 -2.10 -21.46
N ASP A 32 -10.14 -3.29 -21.93
CA ASP A 32 -11.31 -4.05 -21.47
C ASP A 32 -10.95 -5.12 -20.43
N VAL A 33 -9.64 -5.34 -20.17
CA VAL A 33 -9.20 -6.30 -19.15
C VAL A 33 -9.50 -5.81 -17.75
N LYS A 34 -9.90 -6.73 -16.86
CA LYS A 34 -10.19 -6.46 -15.46
C LYS A 34 -8.96 -6.73 -14.60
N LEU A 35 -8.58 -5.73 -13.80
CA LEU A 35 -7.38 -5.80 -12.94
C LEU A 35 -7.70 -6.09 -11.49
N GLU A 36 -8.98 -6.20 -11.14
CA GLU A 36 -9.40 -6.52 -9.78
C GLU A 36 -8.78 -7.82 -9.29
N THR A 37 -8.32 -7.82 -8.04
CA THR A 37 -7.68 -8.96 -7.42
C THR A 37 -7.99 -9.05 -5.93
N HIS A 38 -7.69 -10.18 -5.31
CA HIS A 38 -7.82 -10.40 -3.89
C HIS A 38 -6.45 -10.24 -3.18
N LEU A 39 -6.38 -9.33 -2.21
CA LEU A 39 -5.25 -9.25 -1.28
C LEU A 39 -5.39 -10.27 -0.15
N THR A 40 -6.60 -10.42 0.37
CA THR A 40 -7.03 -11.48 1.28
C THR A 40 -8.42 -11.96 0.85
N LYS A 41 -8.97 -12.98 1.49
CA LYS A 41 -10.36 -13.40 1.20
C LYS A 41 -11.38 -12.27 1.42
N LYS A 42 -11.08 -11.29 2.27
CA LYS A 42 -11.99 -10.17 2.63
C LYS A 42 -11.63 -8.85 1.96
N ILE A 43 -10.39 -8.67 1.50
CA ILE A 43 -9.92 -7.41 0.89
C ILE A 43 -9.73 -7.60 -0.60
N ARG A 44 -10.38 -6.74 -1.40
CA ARG A 44 -10.22 -6.64 -2.85
C ARG A 44 -9.49 -5.34 -3.20
N LEU A 45 -8.67 -5.38 -4.23
CA LEU A 45 -8.00 -4.24 -4.81
C LEU A 45 -8.43 -4.04 -6.26
N GLY A 46 -8.50 -2.80 -6.72
CA GLY A 46 -8.79 -2.45 -8.12
C GLY A 46 -7.63 -2.72 -9.06
N ILE A 47 -6.39 -2.67 -8.55
CA ILE A 47 -5.17 -3.05 -9.26
C ILE A 47 -4.28 -3.93 -8.38
N PRO A 48 -3.50 -4.85 -8.94
CA PRO A 48 -2.69 -5.82 -8.19
C PRO A 48 -1.37 -5.23 -7.67
N ILE A 49 -1.38 -4.01 -7.14
CA ILE A 49 -0.16 -3.28 -6.74
C ILE A 49 -0.23 -2.87 -5.27
N MET A 50 0.85 -3.16 -4.54
CA MET A 50 1.06 -2.78 -3.15
C MET A 50 2.42 -2.06 -3.00
N SER A 51 2.48 -0.97 -2.23
CA SER A 51 3.76 -0.32 -1.93
C SER A 51 4.43 -0.95 -0.71
N ALA A 52 5.77 -1.07 -0.76
CA ALA A 52 6.55 -1.78 0.24
C ALA A 52 6.64 -1.04 1.58
N ALA A 53 6.66 -1.82 2.67
CA ALA A 53 6.80 -1.34 4.05
C ALA A 53 8.23 -0.87 4.38
N MET A 54 8.70 0.16 3.69
CA MET A 54 10.07 0.66 3.81
C MET A 54 10.06 2.15 4.13
N ASP A 55 10.96 2.59 5.00
CA ASP A 55 11.03 3.96 5.52
C ASP A 55 11.47 5.01 4.49
N THR A 56 11.77 4.60 3.26
CA THR A 56 12.01 5.45 2.09
C THR A 56 10.99 5.21 0.97
N VAL A 57 9.91 4.45 1.24
CA VAL A 57 8.88 4.15 0.23
C VAL A 57 7.48 4.55 0.69
N THR A 58 7.03 4.09 1.88
CA THR A 58 5.61 4.21 2.24
C THR A 58 5.38 4.82 3.62
N GLU A 59 4.93 6.06 3.60
CA GLU A 59 4.18 6.73 4.67
C GLU A 59 2.81 7.14 4.15
N SER A 60 2.05 7.94 4.90
CA SER A 60 0.66 8.31 4.56
C SER A 60 0.50 8.91 3.16
N ARG A 61 1.43 9.76 2.69
CA ARG A 61 1.36 10.36 1.33
C ARG A 61 1.37 9.29 0.24
N MET A 62 2.31 8.36 0.28
CA MET A 62 2.41 7.24 -0.66
C MET A 62 1.19 6.31 -0.53
N ALA A 63 0.78 5.98 0.70
CA ALA A 63 -0.35 5.09 0.92
C ALA A 63 -1.66 5.68 0.38
N ILE A 64 -1.88 6.98 0.53
CA ILE A 64 -3.02 7.70 -0.05
C ILE A 64 -2.96 7.64 -1.58
N ALA A 65 -1.80 7.97 -2.17
CA ALA A 65 -1.65 8.03 -3.62
C ALA A 65 -1.89 6.66 -4.28
N ILE A 66 -1.30 5.58 -3.73
CA ILE A 66 -1.47 4.24 -4.29
C ILE A 66 -2.90 3.71 -4.11
N ALA A 67 -3.58 4.04 -2.99
CA ALA A 67 -4.96 3.64 -2.77
C ALA A 67 -5.93 4.37 -3.71
N ARG A 68 -5.66 5.61 -4.09
CA ARG A 68 -6.40 6.37 -5.11
C ARG A 68 -6.36 5.71 -6.48
N GLU A 69 -5.24 5.11 -6.81
CA GLU A 69 -5.07 4.35 -8.07
C GLU A 69 -5.69 2.94 -8.01
N GLY A 70 -6.20 2.51 -6.85
CA GLY A 70 -6.86 1.20 -6.66
C GLY A 70 -5.97 0.13 -6.02
N GLY A 71 -4.74 0.47 -5.63
CA GLY A 71 -3.81 -0.39 -4.90
C GLY A 71 -3.91 -0.22 -3.38
N ILE A 72 -2.85 -0.59 -2.64
CA ILE A 72 -2.77 -0.42 -1.19
C ILE A 72 -1.34 -0.09 -0.74
N GLY A 73 -1.18 0.82 0.20
CA GLY A 73 0.11 1.13 0.82
C GLY A 73 0.32 0.41 2.15
N VAL A 74 1.56 0.03 2.44
CA VAL A 74 1.93 -0.55 3.74
C VAL A 74 2.78 0.45 4.52
N ILE A 75 2.22 1.05 5.57
CA ILE A 75 2.95 1.96 6.45
C ILE A 75 4.06 1.19 7.17
N HIS A 76 5.29 1.67 7.06
CA HIS A 76 6.45 1.02 7.69
C HIS A 76 6.44 1.15 9.22
N LYS A 77 7.18 0.28 9.91
CA LYS A 77 7.24 0.23 11.38
C LYS A 77 8.46 0.94 12.02
N ASN A 78 9.34 1.58 11.23
CA ASN A 78 10.51 2.32 11.73
C ASN A 78 10.13 3.66 12.37
N MET A 79 9.16 3.63 13.26
CA MET A 79 8.62 4.74 14.03
C MET A 79 7.95 4.21 15.30
N THR A 80 7.56 5.08 16.23
CA THR A 80 6.81 4.67 17.43
C THR A 80 5.43 4.13 17.06
N ILE A 81 4.77 3.44 18.00
CA ILE A 81 3.41 2.92 17.79
C ILE A 81 2.45 4.08 17.48
N GLU A 82 2.55 5.17 18.23
CA GLU A 82 1.70 6.35 18.10
C GLU A 82 1.89 7.03 16.75
N GLN A 83 3.15 7.20 16.32
CA GLN A 83 3.46 7.78 15.01
C GLN A 83 2.91 6.91 13.87
N GLN A 84 3.05 5.59 13.96
CA GLN A 84 2.55 4.68 12.94
C GLN A 84 1.01 4.69 12.89
N ALA A 85 0.36 4.70 14.04
CA ALA A 85 -1.11 4.82 14.14
C ALA A 85 -1.59 6.17 13.57
N GLU A 86 -0.85 7.27 13.81
CA GLU A 86 -1.15 8.57 13.19
C GLU A 86 -1.05 8.52 11.66
N GLN A 87 -0.03 7.85 11.10
CA GLN A 87 0.07 7.67 9.65
C GLN A 87 -1.13 6.89 9.08
N VAL A 88 -1.59 5.84 9.76
CA VAL A 88 -2.80 5.09 9.39
C VAL A 88 -4.04 6.00 9.45
N ASP A 89 -4.23 6.75 10.53
CA ASP A 89 -5.35 7.68 10.71
C ASP A 89 -5.37 8.76 9.62
N LEU A 90 -4.21 9.31 9.24
CA LEU A 90 -4.08 10.26 8.14
C LEU A 90 -4.60 9.67 6.80
N VAL A 91 -4.30 8.40 6.50
CA VAL A 91 -4.84 7.73 5.32
C VAL A 91 -6.34 7.58 5.42
N LYS A 92 -6.84 7.08 6.55
CA LYS A 92 -8.28 6.85 6.78
C LYS A 92 -9.12 8.13 6.73
N ARG A 93 -8.52 9.26 7.11
CA ARG A 93 -9.19 10.57 7.06
C ARG A 93 -9.01 11.31 5.73
N SER A 94 -8.11 10.85 4.86
CA SER A 94 -7.81 11.55 3.61
C SER A 94 -8.97 11.57 2.62
N GLU A 95 -9.77 10.50 2.62
CA GLU A 95 -11.00 10.38 1.83
C GLU A 95 -12.07 9.68 2.64
N ASN A 96 -13.23 10.29 2.65
CA ASN A 96 -14.42 9.73 3.25
C ASN A 96 -15.58 9.93 2.28
N GLY A 97 -16.37 8.90 2.04
CA GLY A 97 -17.65 9.10 1.36
C GLY A 97 -18.57 9.93 2.25
N VAL A 98 -18.81 9.42 3.45
CA VAL A 98 -19.39 10.15 4.59
C VAL A 98 -18.38 10.06 5.72
N ILE A 99 -17.91 11.18 6.23
CA ILE A 99 -17.05 11.20 7.42
C ILE A 99 -17.90 10.74 8.60
N THR A 100 -17.80 9.48 8.99
CA THR A 100 -18.66 8.88 10.04
C THR A 100 -18.26 9.25 11.47
N ASN A 101 -17.16 9.96 11.66
CA ASN A 101 -16.72 10.47 12.97
C ASN A 101 -16.03 11.83 12.75
N PRO A 102 -16.76 12.88 12.37
CA PRO A 102 -16.19 14.17 12.08
C PRO A 102 -15.62 14.80 13.35
N PHE A 103 -14.54 15.58 13.20
CA PHE A 103 -14.14 16.47 14.28
C PHE A 103 -15.27 17.44 14.58
N PHE A 104 -15.51 17.70 15.84
CA PHE A 104 -16.48 18.68 16.32
C PHE A 104 -15.89 19.49 17.48
N LEU A 105 -16.47 20.64 17.71
CA LEU A 105 -16.18 21.49 18.87
C LEU A 105 -17.52 21.87 19.54
N SER A 106 -17.44 22.40 20.74
CA SER A 106 -18.62 23.03 21.38
C SER A 106 -18.65 24.54 21.12
N ALA A 107 -19.82 25.13 21.29
CA ALA A 107 -20.03 26.57 21.15
C ALA A 107 -19.15 27.40 22.11
N GLU A 108 -18.71 26.80 23.22
CA GLU A 108 -17.86 27.44 24.24
C GLU A 108 -16.36 27.43 23.91
N HIS A 109 -15.92 26.69 22.91
CA HIS A 109 -14.54 26.80 22.42
C HIS A 109 -14.28 28.15 21.77
N THR A 110 -13.00 28.46 21.56
CA THR A 110 -12.54 29.70 20.94
C THR A 110 -12.24 29.52 19.45
N LEU A 111 -12.13 30.62 18.71
CA LEU A 111 -11.66 30.57 17.31
C LEU A 111 -10.25 30.00 17.21
N ARG A 112 -9.39 30.25 18.19
CA ARG A 112 -8.05 29.66 18.29
C ARG A 112 -8.12 28.11 18.27
N ASP A 113 -9.07 27.54 19.00
CA ASP A 113 -9.28 26.09 19.04
C ASP A 113 -9.72 25.56 17.68
N ALA A 114 -10.65 26.28 17.02
CA ALA A 114 -11.11 25.92 15.69
C ALA A 114 -10.01 26.05 14.63
N ASP A 115 -9.22 27.12 14.66
CA ASP A 115 -8.11 27.34 13.73
C ASP A 115 -7.00 26.30 13.91
N ASN A 116 -6.62 26.01 15.16
CA ASN A 116 -5.65 24.96 15.47
C ASN A 116 -6.11 23.59 14.97
N LEU A 117 -7.39 23.24 15.16
CA LEU A 117 -7.96 22.00 14.67
C LEU A 117 -7.95 21.95 13.14
N CYS A 118 -8.37 23.04 12.50
CA CYS A 118 -8.39 23.18 11.04
C CYS A 118 -6.96 23.08 10.45
N ALA A 119 -5.98 23.73 11.05
CA ALA A 119 -4.58 23.72 10.64
C ALA A 119 -3.96 22.32 10.78
N LYS A 120 -4.13 21.70 11.97
CA LYS A 120 -3.59 20.37 12.27
C LYS A 120 -4.08 19.31 11.29
N TYR A 121 -5.37 19.30 11.00
CA TYR A 121 -6.02 18.26 10.17
C TYR A 121 -6.30 18.72 8.73
N ARG A 122 -5.89 19.93 8.35
CA ARG A 122 -6.08 20.52 7.01
C ARG A 122 -7.55 20.52 6.56
N ILE A 123 -8.46 20.76 7.49
CA ILE A 123 -9.90 20.88 7.25
C ILE A 123 -10.31 22.36 7.20
N SER A 124 -11.42 22.67 6.53
CA SER A 124 -11.87 24.04 6.28
C SER A 124 -13.14 24.41 7.04
N GLY A 125 -13.50 23.66 8.07
CA GLY A 125 -14.62 23.93 8.95
C GLY A 125 -15.03 22.73 9.77
N VAL A 126 -15.71 23.00 10.87
CA VAL A 126 -15.98 22.06 11.96
C VAL A 126 -17.45 22.16 12.38
N PRO A 127 -18.21 21.07 12.45
CA PRO A 127 -19.51 21.02 13.10
C PRO A 127 -19.40 21.36 14.59
N ILE A 128 -20.40 22.06 15.11
CA ILE A 128 -20.49 22.45 16.51
C ILE A 128 -21.61 21.66 17.16
N VAL A 129 -21.33 21.01 18.28
CA VAL A 129 -22.30 20.21 19.02
C VAL A 129 -22.47 20.71 20.46
N ASP A 130 -23.60 20.41 21.05
CA ASP A 130 -23.87 20.61 22.49
C ASP A 130 -23.32 19.43 23.31
N GLU A 131 -23.50 19.50 24.63
CA GLU A 131 -23.04 18.45 25.58
C GLU A 131 -23.69 17.08 25.33
N SER A 132 -24.85 17.04 24.66
CA SER A 132 -25.56 15.81 24.31
C SER A 132 -25.09 15.22 22.96
N GLY A 133 -24.23 15.94 22.21
CA GLY A 133 -23.76 15.55 20.87
C GLY A 133 -24.70 15.96 19.73
N LYS A 134 -25.72 16.82 20.02
CA LYS A 134 -26.62 17.38 18.99
C LYS A 134 -25.90 18.49 18.23
N LEU A 135 -26.13 18.54 16.92
CA LEU A 135 -25.62 19.60 16.07
C LEU A 135 -26.33 20.92 16.39
N VAL A 136 -25.56 21.94 16.79
CA VAL A 136 -26.04 23.28 17.10
C VAL A 136 -25.51 24.35 16.15
N GLY A 137 -24.52 24.02 15.34
CA GLY A 137 -23.95 24.95 14.37
C GLY A 137 -22.84 24.35 13.52
N ILE A 138 -22.29 25.20 12.67
CA ILE A 138 -21.08 24.92 11.91
C ILE A 138 -20.21 26.18 11.83
N ILE A 139 -18.89 26.04 12.00
CA ILE A 139 -17.92 27.10 11.76
C ILE A 139 -16.99 26.71 10.62
N THR A 140 -16.69 27.64 9.74
CA THR A 140 -15.86 27.42 8.56
C THR A 140 -14.74 28.44 8.46
N ASN A 141 -13.72 28.17 7.62
CA ASN A 141 -12.67 29.15 7.34
C ASN A 141 -13.23 30.50 6.83
N ARG A 142 -14.41 30.51 6.19
CA ARG A 142 -15.06 31.74 5.72
C ARG A 142 -15.50 32.61 6.90
N ASP A 143 -16.01 31.99 7.96
CA ASP A 143 -16.47 32.68 9.16
C ASP A 143 -15.30 33.22 9.99
N MET A 144 -14.15 32.52 9.96
CA MET A 144 -12.94 32.87 10.73
C MET A 144 -12.00 33.84 10.00
N LYS A 145 -12.04 33.89 8.66
CA LYS A 145 -11.00 34.50 7.81
C LYS A 145 -10.69 35.98 8.11
N PHE A 146 -11.68 36.75 8.52
CA PHE A 146 -11.55 38.18 8.75
C PHE A 146 -11.65 38.55 10.24
N GLU A 147 -11.71 37.57 11.12
CA GLU A 147 -11.74 37.79 12.55
C GLU A 147 -10.30 37.96 13.09
N THR A 148 -10.10 39.01 13.85
CA THR A 148 -8.80 39.37 14.39
C THR A 148 -8.61 38.96 15.85
N ASN A 149 -9.72 38.68 16.57
CA ASN A 149 -9.68 38.24 17.96
C ASN A 149 -9.81 36.71 18.06
N PRO A 150 -8.70 35.96 18.24
CA PRO A 150 -8.75 34.51 18.29
C PRO A 150 -9.42 33.94 19.55
N ASP A 151 -9.64 34.75 20.57
CA ASP A 151 -10.22 34.31 21.84
C ASP A 151 -11.77 34.48 21.88
N ARG A 152 -12.36 34.99 20.78
CA ARG A 152 -13.83 35.01 20.64
C ARG A 152 -14.42 33.62 20.70
N LYS A 153 -15.61 33.50 21.27
CA LYS A 153 -16.34 32.23 21.35
C LYS A 153 -16.93 31.86 19.99
N ILE A 154 -16.88 30.58 19.67
CA ILE A 154 -17.41 30.01 18.41
C ILE A 154 -18.88 30.38 18.25
N ARG A 155 -19.70 30.38 19.33
CA ARG A 155 -21.12 30.74 19.31
C ARG A 155 -21.44 32.10 18.70
N GLU A 156 -20.47 33.01 18.72
CA GLU A 156 -20.68 34.38 18.22
C GLU A 156 -20.53 34.49 16.70
N LEU A 157 -19.92 33.48 16.07
CA LEU A 157 -19.53 33.50 14.66
C LEU A 157 -20.03 32.29 13.87
N MET A 158 -20.38 31.19 14.55
CA MET A 158 -20.91 30.00 13.88
C MET A 158 -22.24 30.27 13.18
N THR A 159 -22.46 29.58 12.07
CA THR A 159 -23.79 29.48 11.49
C THR A 159 -24.64 28.55 12.35
N SER A 160 -25.69 29.03 12.97
CA SER A 160 -26.62 28.27 13.85
C SER A 160 -28.05 28.26 13.36
N GLU A 161 -28.44 29.24 12.54
CA GLU A 161 -29.79 29.35 11.97
C GLU A 161 -29.85 28.70 10.58
N ASN A 162 -31.00 28.09 10.25
CA ASN A 162 -31.25 27.45 8.95
C ASN A 162 -30.19 26.44 8.54
N LEU A 163 -29.71 25.64 9.50
CA LEU A 163 -28.70 24.60 9.23
C LEU A 163 -29.20 23.61 8.19
N VAL A 164 -28.51 23.54 7.07
CA VAL A 164 -28.74 22.51 6.05
C VAL A 164 -28.01 21.23 6.48
N VAL A 165 -28.80 20.15 6.64
CA VAL A 165 -28.27 18.84 7.09
C VAL A 165 -28.77 17.72 6.20
N GLY A 166 -27.98 16.65 6.09
CA GLY A 166 -28.39 15.36 5.55
C GLY A 166 -28.83 14.41 6.66
N ARG A 167 -29.51 13.34 6.31
CA ARG A 167 -29.87 12.25 7.24
C ARG A 167 -28.94 11.07 7.07
N GLU A 168 -28.87 10.22 8.09
CA GLU A 168 -28.18 8.92 7.95
C GLU A 168 -28.70 8.18 6.71
N GLY A 169 -27.77 7.66 5.88
CA GLY A 169 -28.08 7.03 4.60
C GLY A 169 -28.10 7.97 3.40
N THR A 170 -27.90 9.29 3.58
CA THR A 170 -27.74 10.24 2.45
C THR A 170 -26.58 9.78 1.55
N THR A 171 -26.88 9.57 0.28
CA THR A 171 -25.89 9.21 -0.75
C THR A 171 -25.02 10.41 -1.16
N LEU A 172 -23.88 10.17 -1.77
CA LEU A 172 -23.01 11.25 -2.29
C LEU A 172 -23.70 12.07 -3.38
N GLU A 173 -24.56 11.46 -4.20
CA GLU A 173 -25.31 12.19 -5.24
C GLU A 173 -26.39 13.09 -4.63
N GLU A 174 -27.14 12.62 -3.63
CA GLU A 174 -28.10 13.45 -2.88
C GLU A 174 -27.38 14.60 -2.15
N ALA A 175 -26.23 14.30 -1.52
CA ALA A 175 -25.42 15.31 -0.86
C ALA A 175 -24.91 16.37 -1.85
N LYS A 176 -24.44 15.96 -3.03
CA LYS A 176 -23.99 16.86 -4.11
C LYS A 176 -25.08 17.82 -4.54
N GLU A 177 -26.30 17.30 -4.73
CA GLU A 177 -27.44 18.15 -5.13
C GLU A 177 -27.84 19.14 -4.02
N THR A 178 -27.81 18.68 -2.75
CA THR A 178 -28.09 19.55 -1.58
C THR A 178 -27.03 20.65 -1.44
N LEU A 179 -25.72 20.29 -1.56
CA LEU A 179 -24.61 21.26 -1.51
C LEU A 179 -24.76 22.30 -2.64
N ARG A 180 -25.12 21.86 -3.86
CA ARG A 180 -25.31 22.72 -5.02
C ARG A 180 -26.47 23.69 -4.84
N GLN A 181 -27.65 23.18 -4.40
CA GLN A 181 -28.87 23.98 -4.22
C GLN A 181 -28.68 25.07 -3.16
N HIS A 182 -28.08 24.71 -2.04
CA HIS A 182 -27.86 25.62 -0.91
C HIS A 182 -26.56 26.42 -0.99
N LYS A 183 -25.71 26.18 -2.01
CA LYS A 183 -24.42 26.86 -2.22
C LYS A 183 -23.49 26.74 -1.00
N ILE A 184 -23.49 25.59 -0.34
CA ILE A 184 -22.65 25.25 0.80
C ILE A 184 -21.59 24.22 0.42
N GLU A 185 -20.51 24.17 1.18
CA GLU A 185 -19.38 23.27 0.91
C GLU A 185 -19.37 22.03 1.83
N LYS A 186 -20.18 22.04 2.86
CA LYS A 186 -20.22 21.01 3.91
C LYS A 186 -21.65 20.71 4.31
N LEU A 187 -21.97 19.44 4.39
CA LEU A 187 -23.28 18.91 4.76
C LEU A 187 -23.14 18.03 6.00
N PRO A 188 -23.43 18.52 7.20
CA PRO A 188 -23.52 17.67 8.39
C PRO A 188 -24.60 16.61 8.22
N ILE A 189 -24.28 15.38 8.61
CA ILE A 189 -25.23 14.26 8.62
C ILE A 189 -25.68 14.01 10.05
N VAL A 190 -26.96 13.94 10.27
CA VAL A 190 -27.56 13.80 11.60
C VAL A 190 -28.57 12.63 11.65
N ASP A 191 -28.76 12.08 12.85
CA ASP A 191 -29.83 11.12 13.13
C ASP A 191 -31.20 11.79 13.32
N LYS A 192 -32.20 11.01 13.73
CA LYS A 192 -33.59 11.51 13.98
C LYS A 192 -33.64 12.52 15.11
N ASP A 193 -32.74 12.41 16.08
CA ASP A 193 -32.69 13.28 17.28
C ASP A 193 -31.69 14.44 17.12
N PHE A 194 -31.20 14.65 15.89
CA PHE A 194 -30.28 15.72 15.50
C PHE A 194 -28.86 15.56 16.05
N HIS A 195 -28.46 14.33 16.51
CA HIS A 195 -27.07 14.07 16.86
C HIS A 195 -26.20 13.97 15.61
N LEU A 196 -24.99 14.54 15.69
CA LEU A 196 -24.02 14.51 14.62
C LEU A 196 -23.54 13.08 14.39
N LYS A 197 -23.75 12.55 13.18
CA LYS A 197 -23.31 11.21 12.75
C LYS A 197 -22.25 11.25 11.66
N GLY A 198 -22.17 12.33 10.91
CA GLY A 198 -21.23 12.43 9.81
C GLY A 198 -21.10 13.84 9.26
N LEU A 199 -20.22 13.94 8.27
CA LEU A 199 -20.01 15.16 7.48
C LEU A 199 -19.68 14.74 6.05
N ILE A 200 -20.33 15.35 5.07
CA ILE A 200 -19.97 15.24 3.64
C ILE A 200 -19.49 16.61 3.18
N THR A 201 -18.39 16.64 2.46
CA THR A 201 -17.86 17.88 1.89
C THR A 201 -17.81 17.83 0.36
N ILE A 202 -17.83 19.01 -0.29
CA ILE A 202 -17.67 19.08 -1.74
C ILE A 202 -16.36 18.42 -2.20
N LYS A 203 -15.30 18.52 -1.39
CA LYS A 203 -14.01 17.87 -1.67
C LYS A 203 -14.09 16.35 -1.69
N ASP A 204 -14.94 15.74 -0.87
CA ASP A 204 -15.12 14.28 -0.86
C ASP A 204 -15.82 13.82 -2.15
N ILE A 205 -16.78 14.61 -2.64
CA ILE A 205 -17.46 14.36 -3.90
C ILE A 205 -16.50 14.55 -5.09
N GLU A 206 -15.71 15.63 -5.10
CA GLU A 206 -14.70 15.88 -6.13
C GLU A 206 -13.67 14.75 -6.19
N LYS A 207 -13.20 14.26 -5.04
CA LYS A 207 -12.27 13.12 -4.98
C LYS A 207 -12.91 11.81 -5.46
N ALA A 208 -14.18 11.57 -5.13
CA ALA A 208 -14.88 10.38 -5.63
C ALA A 208 -15.01 10.39 -7.17
N VAL A 209 -15.17 11.57 -7.78
CA VAL A 209 -15.18 11.74 -9.24
C VAL A 209 -13.77 11.63 -9.83
N ALA A 210 -12.77 12.21 -9.16
CA ALA A 210 -11.38 12.19 -9.65
C ALA A 210 -10.73 10.80 -9.54
N TYR A 211 -11.10 10.01 -8.53
CA TYR A 211 -10.52 8.68 -8.24
C TYR A 211 -11.60 7.58 -8.18
N PRO A 212 -12.27 7.28 -9.31
CA PRO A 212 -13.39 6.32 -9.33
C PRO A 212 -12.96 4.89 -8.98
N ASN A 213 -11.69 4.56 -9.20
CA ASN A 213 -11.11 3.23 -8.97
C ASN A 213 -10.43 3.10 -7.60
N ALA A 214 -10.51 4.12 -6.74
CA ALA A 214 -9.84 4.12 -5.44
C ALA A 214 -10.22 2.90 -4.60
N ALA A 215 -9.21 2.25 -4.01
CA ALA A 215 -9.42 1.13 -3.11
C ALA A 215 -9.97 1.63 -1.77
N LYS A 216 -11.22 1.28 -1.46
CA LYS A 216 -11.96 1.79 -0.31
C LYS A 216 -12.58 0.65 0.51
N ASP A 217 -12.68 0.90 1.81
CA ASP A 217 -13.42 0.03 2.73
C ASP A 217 -14.95 0.26 2.60
N SER A 218 -15.74 -0.52 3.34
CA SER A 218 -17.21 -0.43 3.34
C SER A 218 -17.77 0.94 3.82
N ARG A 219 -16.91 1.78 4.44
CA ARG A 219 -17.25 3.13 4.88
C ARG A 219 -16.79 4.22 3.88
N GLY A 220 -16.27 3.81 2.72
CA GLY A 220 -15.77 4.73 1.70
C GLY A 220 -14.40 5.36 2.00
N ARG A 221 -13.66 4.87 3.01
CA ARG A 221 -12.32 5.34 3.36
C ARG A 221 -11.26 4.54 2.61
N LEU A 222 -10.14 5.17 2.27
CA LEU A 222 -9.04 4.49 1.57
C LEU A 222 -8.53 3.28 2.36
N LEU A 223 -8.20 2.22 1.65
CA LEU A 223 -7.55 1.04 2.22
C LEU A 223 -6.09 1.35 2.57
N VAL A 224 -5.66 0.85 3.72
CA VAL A 224 -4.28 0.95 4.19
C VAL A 224 -3.88 -0.28 4.98
N ALA A 225 -2.67 -0.78 4.74
CA ALA A 225 -2.03 -1.80 5.56
C ALA A 225 -0.91 -1.19 6.41
N ALA A 226 -0.54 -1.87 7.48
CA ALA A 226 0.54 -1.42 8.36
C ALA A 226 1.45 -2.59 8.76
N ALA A 227 2.76 -2.34 8.73
CA ALA A 227 3.76 -3.35 9.07
C ALA A 227 3.93 -3.50 10.58
N ILE A 228 4.10 -4.73 11.02
CA ILE A 228 4.45 -5.12 12.39
C ILE A 228 5.67 -6.06 12.36
N GLY A 229 6.40 -6.12 13.47
CA GLY A 229 7.53 -7.05 13.65
C GLY A 229 7.22 -8.11 14.70
N VAL A 230 8.24 -8.88 15.09
CA VAL A 230 8.17 -9.90 16.17
C VAL A 230 8.81 -9.37 17.46
N THR A 231 8.57 -8.14 17.81
CA THR A 231 9.02 -7.48 19.03
C THR A 231 8.08 -7.78 20.19
N ALA A 232 8.53 -7.54 21.42
CA ALA A 232 7.73 -7.79 22.62
C ALA A 232 6.40 -7.02 22.64
N ASP A 233 6.34 -5.87 21.94
CA ASP A 233 5.19 -4.97 21.82
C ASP A 233 4.27 -5.30 20.62
N VAL A 234 4.46 -6.42 19.93
CA VAL A 234 3.74 -6.76 18.68
C VAL A 234 2.22 -6.71 18.84
N LEU A 235 1.68 -7.19 19.95
CA LEU A 235 0.24 -7.21 20.18
C LEU A 235 -0.32 -5.82 20.51
N ASP A 236 0.45 -4.97 21.17
CA ASP A 236 0.04 -3.60 21.48
C ASP A 236 0.10 -2.73 20.21
N ARG A 237 1.14 -2.89 19.42
CA ARG A 237 1.25 -2.25 18.10
C ARG A 237 0.13 -2.69 17.17
N ALA A 238 -0.16 -3.99 17.10
CA ALA A 238 -1.27 -4.52 16.29
C ALA A 238 -2.61 -3.91 16.73
N GLY A 239 -2.88 -3.84 18.03
CA GLY A 239 -4.09 -3.21 18.58
C GLY A 239 -4.21 -1.75 18.18
N ALA A 240 -3.18 -0.94 18.42
CA ALA A 240 -3.17 0.48 18.10
C ALA A 240 -3.39 0.75 16.58
N LEU A 241 -2.81 -0.08 15.71
CA LEU A 241 -2.99 0.05 14.26
C LEU A 241 -4.40 -0.33 13.80
N LEU A 242 -4.99 -1.38 14.39
CA LEU A 242 -6.38 -1.77 14.12
C LEU A 242 -7.36 -0.72 14.63
N ASP A 243 -7.13 -0.15 15.81
CA ASP A 243 -7.93 0.94 16.38
C ASP A 243 -7.85 2.22 15.53
N ALA A 244 -6.68 2.51 14.93
CA ALA A 244 -6.51 3.57 13.96
C ALA A 244 -7.21 3.28 12.61
N GLY A 245 -7.64 2.03 12.39
CA GLY A 245 -8.41 1.60 11.24
C GLY A 245 -7.60 0.93 10.13
N ALA A 246 -6.41 0.39 10.40
CA ALA A 246 -5.68 -0.41 9.41
C ALA A 246 -6.54 -1.59 8.93
N ASP A 247 -6.64 -1.78 7.61
CA ASP A 247 -7.44 -2.85 7.00
C ASP A 247 -6.71 -4.19 7.01
N ALA A 248 -5.37 -4.15 6.97
CA ALA A 248 -4.53 -5.33 7.09
C ALA A 248 -3.26 -5.04 7.89
N LEU A 249 -2.80 -6.05 8.63
CA LEU A 249 -1.49 -6.05 9.28
C LEU A 249 -0.51 -6.87 8.42
N VAL A 250 0.73 -6.41 8.32
CA VAL A 250 1.79 -7.10 7.59
C VAL A 250 2.89 -7.50 8.58
N LEU A 251 2.92 -8.76 8.97
CA LEU A 251 4.01 -9.32 9.78
C LEU A 251 5.21 -9.52 8.87
N ASP A 252 6.16 -8.58 8.96
CA ASP A 252 7.26 -8.43 8.01
C ASP A 252 8.59 -8.88 8.61
N SER A 253 9.14 -9.99 8.09
CA SER A 253 10.39 -10.62 8.52
C SER A 253 11.28 -11.00 7.35
N ALA A 254 12.60 -11.06 7.56
CA ALA A 254 13.54 -11.59 6.59
C ALA A 254 13.38 -13.10 6.38
N HIS A 255 12.86 -13.83 7.37
CA HIS A 255 12.62 -15.28 7.30
C HIS A 255 11.33 -15.67 8.01
N GLY A 256 10.23 -15.73 7.23
CA GLY A 256 8.89 -16.05 7.75
C GLY A 256 8.73 -17.50 8.24
N HIS A 257 9.54 -18.43 7.74
CA HIS A 257 9.51 -19.84 8.17
C HIS A 257 10.31 -20.08 9.47
N SER A 258 10.11 -19.23 10.45
CA SER A 258 10.71 -19.36 11.77
C SER A 258 9.65 -19.56 12.85
N ARG A 259 10.03 -20.25 13.95
CA ARG A 259 9.09 -20.54 15.05
C ARG A 259 8.47 -19.26 15.59
N ASN A 260 9.26 -18.23 15.84
CA ASN A 260 8.80 -16.97 16.41
C ASN A 260 7.75 -16.27 15.51
N ILE A 261 7.92 -16.34 14.20
CA ILE A 261 6.94 -15.77 13.25
C ILE A 261 5.64 -16.56 13.28
N MET A 262 5.70 -17.90 13.25
CA MET A 262 4.49 -18.74 13.31
C MET A 262 3.75 -18.57 14.64
N GLU A 263 4.46 -18.44 15.76
CA GLU A 263 3.87 -18.13 17.07
C GLU A 263 3.25 -16.74 17.10
N ALA A 264 3.91 -15.73 16.50
CA ALA A 264 3.36 -14.37 16.40
C ALA A 264 2.06 -14.36 15.57
N VAL A 265 2.02 -15.07 14.42
CA VAL A 265 0.79 -15.21 13.62
C VAL A 265 -0.34 -15.78 14.47
N LYS A 266 -0.10 -16.90 15.18
CA LYS A 266 -1.10 -17.53 16.06
C LYS A 266 -1.58 -16.60 17.16
N ASN A 267 -0.67 -15.89 17.84
CA ASN A 267 -0.99 -14.98 18.93
C ASN A 267 -1.80 -13.77 18.47
N ILE A 268 -1.45 -13.19 17.31
CA ILE A 268 -2.19 -12.07 16.70
C ILE A 268 -3.60 -12.54 16.35
N LYS A 269 -3.74 -13.68 15.68
CA LYS A 269 -5.06 -14.22 15.28
C LYS A 269 -5.89 -14.65 16.49
N ALA A 270 -5.28 -15.10 17.58
CA ALA A 270 -5.98 -15.43 18.82
C ALA A 270 -6.53 -14.16 19.50
N LYS A 271 -5.75 -13.07 19.54
CA LYS A 271 -6.17 -11.80 20.18
C LYS A 271 -7.09 -10.96 19.27
N TYR A 272 -6.85 -10.99 17.96
CA TYR A 272 -7.57 -10.21 16.94
C TYR A 272 -8.06 -11.12 15.80
N PRO A 273 -9.07 -11.97 16.02
CA PRO A 273 -9.49 -13.01 15.06
C PRO A 273 -9.97 -12.45 13.71
N ASP A 274 -10.54 -11.25 13.70
CA ASP A 274 -11.05 -10.59 12.49
C ASP A 274 -9.98 -9.84 11.70
N ALA A 275 -8.80 -9.59 12.28
CA ALA A 275 -7.71 -8.89 11.63
C ALA A 275 -7.26 -9.65 10.37
N GLN A 276 -7.09 -8.94 9.26
CA GLN A 276 -6.51 -9.50 8.05
C GLN A 276 -4.98 -9.46 8.19
N LEU A 277 -4.36 -10.63 8.28
CA LEU A 277 -2.94 -10.79 8.57
C LEU A 277 -2.19 -11.33 7.35
N ILE A 278 -1.31 -10.51 6.81
CA ILE A 278 -0.33 -10.88 5.79
C ILE A 278 0.95 -11.28 6.50
N ALA A 279 1.52 -12.44 6.20
CA ALA A 279 2.75 -12.90 6.84
C ALA A 279 3.83 -13.24 5.81
N GLY A 280 5.09 -12.97 6.13
CA GLY A 280 6.24 -13.28 5.28
C GLY A 280 7.56 -12.70 5.85
N ASN A 281 8.70 -12.83 5.08
CA ASN A 281 8.74 -13.38 3.74
C ASN A 281 9.12 -14.86 3.75
N VAL A 282 8.60 -15.57 2.78
CA VAL A 282 8.95 -16.98 2.50
C VAL A 282 9.36 -17.16 1.03
N ALA A 283 9.89 -18.33 0.68
CA ALA A 283 10.31 -18.61 -0.70
C ALA A 283 10.06 -20.08 -1.11
N THR A 284 9.34 -20.87 -0.31
CA THR A 284 9.11 -22.30 -0.57
C THR A 284 7.67 -22.69 -0.26
N ALA A 285 7.21 -23.76 -0.90
CA ALA A 285 5.89 -24.36 -0.67
C ALA A 285 5.66 -24.71 0.81
N ALA A 286 6.61 -25.37 1.45
CA ALA A 286 6.51 -25.79 2.85
C ALA A 286 6.39 -24.60 3.81
N ALA A 287 7.14 -23.50 3.57
CA ALA A 287 7.05 -22.29 4.37
C ALA A 287 5.71 -21.57 4.19
N THR A 288 5.20 -21.55 2.95
CA THR A 288 3.87 -21.00 2.63
C THR A 288 2.78 -21.75 3.36
N GLU A 289 2.79 -23.10 3.31
CA GLU A 289 1.82 -23.93 4.01
C GLU A 289 1.86 -23.71 5.52
N ALA A 290 3.07 -23.65 6.11
CA ALA A 290 3.24 -23.42 7.56
C ALA A 290 2.62 -22.09 8.03
N LEU A 291 2.79 -21.00 7.27
CA LEU A 291 2.16 -19.71 7.59
C LEU A 291 0.63 -19.75 7.44
N ILE A 292 0.12 -20.42 6.41
CA ILE A 292 -1.33 -20.60 6.21
C ILE A 292 -1.92 -21.37 7.39
N GLN A 293 -1.31 -22.48 7.79
CA GLN A 293 -1.74 -23.31 8.93
C GLN A 293 -1.63 -22.56 10.25
N ALA A 294 -0.70 -21.60 10.37
CA ALA A 294 -0.61 -20.72 11.53
C ALA A 294 -1.73 -19.67 11.58
N GLY A 295 -2.46 -19.43 10.47
CA GLY A 295 -3.59 -18.52 10.40
C GLY A 295 -3.37 -17.25 9.55
N ALA A 296 -2.34 -17.21 8.69
CA ALA A 296 -2.15 -16.09 7.77
C ALA A 296 -3.28 -16.03 6.73
N ASP A 297 -3.81 -14.83 6.47
CA ASP A 297 -4.86 -14.57 5.48
C ASP A 297 -4.28 -14.28 4.09
N CYS A 298 -2.97 -14.02 4.02
CA CYS A 298 -2.19 -13.86 2.79
C CYS A 298 -0.71 -14.13 3.10
N VAL A 299 0.03 -14.67 2.12
CA VAL A 299 1.46 -14.97 2.29
C VAL A 299 2.30 -14.10 1.36
N LYS A 300 3.34 -13.47 1.91
CA LYS A 300 4.27 -12.62 1.16
C LYS A 300 5.54 -13.40 0.80
N VAL A 301 5.83 -13.48 -0.51
CA VAL A 301 6.84 -14.36 -1.10
C VAL A 301 8.00 -13.55 -1.69
N GLY A 302 9.22 -13.84 -1.26
CA GLY A 302 10.43 -13.23 -1.79
C GLY A 302 11.54 -13.14 -0.75
N ILE A 303 12.62 -13.92 -0.93
CA ILE A 303 13.83 -13.87 -0.11
C ILE A 303 15.01 -13.47 -1.00
N GLY A 304 15.47 -12.23 -0.79
CA GLY A 304 16.63 -11.67 -1.47
C GLY A 304 16.47 -11.17 -2.90
N PRO A 305 15.26 -11.03 -3.53
CA PRO A 305 15.16 -10.53 -4.91
C PRO A 305 15.22 -9.01 -5.02
N GLY A 306 15.06 -8.25 -3.93
CA GLY A 306 15.00 -6.79 -3.95
C GLY A 306 16.31 -6.14 -4.42
N SER A 307 16.22 -5.03 -5.16
CA SER A 307 17.38 -4.33 -5.77
C SER A 307 18.42 -3.82 -4.77
N ILE A 308 18.02 -3.61 -3.51
CA ILE A 308 18.88 -3.13 -2.42
C ILE A 308 19.14 -4.22 -1.37
N CYS A 309 18.69 -5.45 -1.62
CA CYS A 309 18.88 -6.59 -0.72
C CYS A 309 20.20 -7.31 -1.03
N THR A 310 20.98 -7.58 0.01
CA THR A 310 22.24 -8.36 -0.10
C THR A 310 22.17 -9.70 0.61
N THR A 311 21.01 -10.15 1.08
CA THR A 311 20.83 -11.43 1.79
C THR A 311 21.44 -12.61 1.02
N ARG A 312 21.21 -12.69 -0.30
CA ARG A 312 21.75 -13.79 -1.13
C ARG A 312 23.28 -13.77 -1.20
N VAL A 313 23.91 -12.60 -1.12
CA VAL A 313 25.37 -12.43 -1.16
C VAL A 313 25.97 -12.61 0.22
N VAL A 314 25.35 -12.05 1.26
CA VAL A 314 25.88 -12.06 2.63
C VAL A 314 25.60 -13.38 3.34
N ALA A 315 24.36 -13.89 3.21
CA ALA A 315 23.93 -15.12 3.88
C ALA A 315 23.98 -16.36 2.98
N GLY A 316 24.07 -16.19 1.65
CA GLY A 316 24.07 -17.30 0.69
C GLY A 316 22.70 -17.98 0.54
N VAL A 317 21.59 -17.32 0.97
CA VAL A 317 20.25 -17.91 1.02
C VAL A 317 19.28 -17.14 0.14
N GLY A 318 18.43 -17.88 -0.59
CA GLY A 318 17.36 -17.31 -1.41
C GLY A 318 16.87 -18.31 -2.46
N VAL A 319 15.72 -18.00 -3.05
CA VAL A 319 15.14 -18.73 -4.19
C VAL A 319 14.85 -17.72 -5.29
N PRO A 320 15.18 -17.98 -6.56
CA PRO A 320 14.81 -17.13 -7.69
C PRO A 320 13.30 -16.90 -7.75
N GLN A 321 12.88 -15.68 -8.09
CA GLN A 321 11.55 -15.18 -7.71
C GLN A 321 10.40 -15.88 -8.45
N ILE A 322 10.54 -16.22 -9.73
CA ILE A 322 9.50 -16.96 -10.47
C ILE A 322 9.27 -18.33 -9.83
N THR A 323 10.33 -19.06 -9.53
CA THR A 323 10.24 -20.36 -8.84
C THR A 323 9.58 -20.22 -7.48
N ALA A 324 10.01 -19.25 -6.66
CA ALA A 324 9.44 -19.02 -5.33
C ALA A 324 7.93 -18.72 -5.38
N VAL A 325 7.51 -17.90 -6.34
CA VAL A 325 6.09 -17.54 -6.52
C VAL A 325 5.28 -18.74 -7.00
N MET A 326 5.76 -19.49 -7.99
CA MET A 326 5.04 -20.67 -8.52
C MET A 326 4.84 -21.76 -7.45
N GLU A 327 5.90 -22.14 -6.73
CA GLU A 327 5.83 -23.14 -5.67
C GLU A 327 4.90 -22.71 -4.53
N SER A 328 4.99 -21.45 -4.13
CA SER A 328 4.12 -20.89 -3.09
C SER A 328 2.65 -20.82 -3.54
N ALA A 329 2.41 -20.42 -4.80
CA ALA A 329 1.06 -20.32 -5.37
C ALA A 329 0.38 -21.69 -5.47
N GLU A 330 1.11 -22.75 -5.87
CA GLU A 330 0.59 -24.10 -5.95
C GLU A 330 0.00 -24.57 -4.62
N ILE A 331 0.70 -24.33 -3.52
CA ILE A 331 0.22 -24.67 -2.19
C ILE A 331 -0.90 -23.72 -1.74
N ALA A 332 -0.72 -22.42 -1.87
CA ALA A 332 -1.67 -21.43 -1.40
C ALA A 332 -3.05 -21.57 -2.07
N ASN A 333 -3.09 -21.92 -3.35
CA ASN A 333 -4.32 -22.17 -4.10
C ASN A 333 -5.14 -23.35 -3.51
N LYS A 334 -4.50 -24.38 -2.93
CA LYS A 334 -5.21 -25.51 -2.27
C LYS A 334 -6.02 -25.03 -1.06
N TYR A 335 -5.58 -23.94 -0.43
CA TYR A 335 -6.25 -23.33 0.73
C TYR A 335 -7.11 -22.11 0.35
N GLY A 336 -7.09 -21.69 -0.91
CA GLY A 336 -7.72 -20.46 -1.39
C GLY A 336 -7.16 -19.20 -0.73
N ILE A 337 -5.86 -19.20 -0.42
CA ILE A 337 -5.14 -18.07 0.20
C ILE A 337 -4.35 -17.32 -0.88
N PRO A 338 -4.53 -16.00 -1.03
CA PRO A 338 -3.75 -15.20 -1.96
C PRO A 338 -2.27 -15.11 -1.55
N ILE A 339 -1.38 -14.88 -2.53
CA ILE A 339 0.02 -14.59 -2.27
C ILE A 339 0.46 -13.26 -2.89
N ILE A 340 1.45 -12.63 -2.28
CA ILE A 340 2.08 -11.40 -2.76
C ILE A 340 3.47 -11.76 -3.28
N ALA A 341 3.77 -11.39 -4.55
CA ALA A 341 5.12 -11.46 -5.09
C ALA A 341 5.89 -10.18 -4.69
N ASP A 342 6.86 -10.32 -3.78
CA ASP A 342 7.61 -9.21 -3.21
C ASP A 342 9.06 -9.19 -3.67
N GLY A 343 9.42 -8.16 -4.45
CA GLY A 343 10.78 -7.88 -4.89
C GLY A 343 11.16 -8.44 -6.27
N GLY A 344 12.26 -7.91 -6.83
CA GLY A 344 12.80 -8.30 -8.11
C GLY A 344 12.17 -7.65 -9.34
N ILE A 345 11.08 -6.92 -9.18
CA ILE A 345 10.33 -6.27 -10.26
C ILE A 345 11.02 -4.98 -10.68
N LYS A 346 11.40 -4.90 -11.95
CA LYS A 346 12.11 -3.77 -12.58
C LYS A 346 11.24 -3.06 -13.63
N TYR A 347 10.37 -3.79 -14.31
CA TYR A 347 9.54 -3.33 -15.42
C TYR A 347 8.09 -3.80 -15.24
N SER A 348 7.16 -3.18 -15.96
CA SER A 348 5.75 -3.61 -15.99
C SER A 348 5.59 -5.06 -16.48
N GLY A 349 6.45 -5.52 -17.39
CA GLY A 349 6.47 -6.91 -17.85
C GLY A 349 6.75 -7.91 -16.72
N ASP A 350 7.55 -7.54 -15.71
CA ASP A 350 7.81 -8.40 -14.55
C ASP A 350 6.56 -8.53 -13.66
N ILE A 351 5.71 -7.48 -13.61
CA ILE A 351 4.41 -7.55 -12.93
C ILE A 351 3.53 -8.62 -13.61
N VAL A 352 3.48 -8.60 -14.95
CA VAL A 352 2.71 -9.61 -15.71
C VAL A 352 3.21 -11.01 -15.41
N LYS A 353 4.53 -11.22 -15.44
CA LYS A 353 5.17 -12.51 -15.14
C LYS A 353 4.93 -12.96 -13.69
N ALA A 354 5.00 -12.05 -12.72
CA ALA A 354 4.75 -12.35 -11.31
C ALA A 354 3.30 -12.81 -11.06
N LEU A 355 2.33 -12.14 -11.70
CA LEU A 355 0.93 -12.53 -11.62
C LEU A 355 0.68 -13.85 -12.35
N ALA A 356 1.22 -14.03 -13.57
CA ALA A 356 1.14 -15.29 -14.32
C ALA A 356 1.77 -16.48 -13.56
N ALA A 357 2.83 -16.23 -12.75
CA ALA A 357 3.42 -17.23 -11.87
C ALA A 357 2.54 -17.61 -10.67
N GLY A 358 1.40 -16.95 -10.48
CA GLY A 358 0.41 -17.25 -9.43
C GLY A 358 0.29 -16.18 -8.35
N GLY A 359 1.05 -15.08 -8.41
CA GLY A 359 0.87 -13.93 -7.53
C GLY A 359 -0.52 -13.32 -7.67
N SER A 360 -1.16 -12.96 -6.56
CA SER A 360 -2.42 -12.20 -6.57
C SER A 360 -2.15 -10.69 -6.59
N VAL A 361 -1.07 -10.27 -5.94
CA VAL A 361 -0.63 -8.88 -5.81
C VAL A 361 0.89 -8.84 -5.92
N VAL A 362 1.44 -7.75 -6.43
CA VAL A 362 2.88 -7.48 -6.41
C VAL A 362 3.21 -6.38 -5.40
N MET A 363 4.29 -6.54 -4.63
CA MET A 363 4.83 -5.49 -3.77
C MET A 363 6.00 -4.79 -4.44
N LEU A 364 5.93 -3.46 -4.51
CA LEU A 364 6.90 -2.62 -5.20
C LEU A 364 7.65 -1.70 -4.23
N GLY A 365 8.98 -1.78 -4.26
CA GLY A 365 9.89 -0.90 -3.52
C GLY A 365 10.55 0.12 -4.44
N SER A 366 11.57 -0.29 -5.21
CA SER A 366 12.41 0.59 -6.04
C SER A 366 11.62 1.39 -7.08
N MET A 367 10.60 0.80 -7.68
CA MET A 367 9.78 1.47 -8.69
C MET A 367 8.98 2.64 -8.11
N LEU A 368 8.60 2.58 -6.84
CA LEU A 368 7.83 3.62 -6.14
C LEU A 368 8.72 4.55 -5.29
N ALA A 369 9.93 4.12 -4.91
CA ALA A 369 10.85 4.92 -4.09
C ALA A 369 11.25 6.26 -4.75
N GLY A 370 11.26 6.31 -6.09
CA GLY A 370 11.55 7.53 -6.87
C GLY A 370 10.37 8.49 -7.00
N CYS A 371 9.17 8.11 -6.58
CA CYS A 371 7.99 8.95 -6.72
C CYS A 371 7.98 10.11 -5.70
N GLU A 372 7.27 11.18 -6.04
CA GLU A 372 7.17 12.38 -5.22
C GLU A 372 6.65 12.10 -3.81
N GLU A 373 5.69 11.18 -3.68
CA GLU A 373 5.02 10.85 -2.43
C GLU A 373 5.83 9.94 -1.51
N ALA A 374 6.92 9.34 -2.00
CA ALA A 374 7.83 8.54 -1.17
C ALA A 374 8.53 9.44 -0.14
N PRO A 375 8.73 8.96 1.13
CA PRO A 375 9.31 9.77 2.20
C PRO A 375 10.83 9.97 2.09
N GLY A 376 11.54 9.24 1.23
CA GLY A 376 12.97 9.41 1.02
C GLY A 376 13.35 10.84 0.59
N ASP A 377 14.47 11.34 1.08
CA ASP A 377 14.96 12.69 0.76
C ASP A 377 15.24 12.84 -0.74
N THR A 378 15.00 14.05 -1.26
CA THR A 378 15.31 14.38 -2.65
C THR A 378 16.72 14.98 -2.72
N GLU A 379 17.54 14.41 -3.60
CA GLU A 379 18.93 14.84 -3.84
C GLU A 379 19.11 15.28 -5.29
N VAL A 380 19.96 16.28 -5.52
CA VAL A 380 20.41 16.66 -6.87
C VAL A 380 21.82 16.11 -7.10
N PHE A 381 22.01 15.30 -8.11
CA PHE A 381 23.29 14.75 -8.49
C PHE A 381 23.49 14.82 -10.01
N GLN A 382 24.60 15.40 -10.45
CA GLN A 382 24.91 15.62 -11.87
C GLN A 382 23.77 16.30 -12.64
N GLY A 383 23.13 17.32 -12.01
CA GLY A 383 22.04 18.09 -12.61
C GLY A 383 20.68 17.35 -12.72
N ARG A 384 20.56 16.13 -12.16
CA ARG A 384 19.33 15.35 -12.13
C ARG A 384 18.84 15.15 -10.70
N GLN A 385 17.52 15.03 -10.55
CA GLN A 385 16.91 14.73 -9.25
C GLN A 385 16.87 13.22 -8.99
N PHE A 386 17.14 12.86 -7.76
CA PHE A 386 17.11 11.49 -7.23
C PHE A 386 16.38 11.49 -5.88
N LYS A 387 15.89 10.32 -5.49
CA LYS A 387 15.38 10.07 -4.15
C LYS A 387 16.25 9.04 -3.45
N VAL A 388 16.50 9.27 -2.14
CA VAL A 388 17.20 8.29 -1.30
C VAL A 388 16.34 7.04 -1.19
N TYR A 389 16.97 5.89 -1.38
CA TYR A 389 16.34 4.59 -1.26
C TYR A 389 17.26 3.62 -0.52
N ARG A 390 16.75 2.96 0.52
CA ARG A 390 17.55 2.05 1.33
C ARG A 390 16.82 0.78 1.70
N GLY A 391 17.60 -0.32 1.82
CA GLY A 391 17.12 -1.59 2.33
C GLY A 391 16.81 -1.54 3.81
N MET A 392 15.79 -2.28 4.24
CA MET A 392 15.47 -2.43 5.66
C MET A 392 16.61 -3.13 6.44
N GLY A 393 17.49 -3.90 5.76
CA GLY A 393 18.71 -4.48 6.29
C GLY A 393 19.96 -3.58 6.17
N SER A 394 19.83 -2.32 5.76
CA SER A 394 20.95 -1.37 5.76
C SER A 394 21.28 -0.90 7.18
N LEU A 395 22.50 -0.43 7.40
CA LEU A 395 22.93 0.06 8.72
C LEU A 395 22.04 1.19 9.25
N ALA A 396 21.68 2.15 8.40
CA ALA A 396 20.87 3.28 8.81
C ALA A 396 19.41 2.86 9.11
N ALA A 397 18.83 1.93 8.34
CA ALA A 397 17.49 1.41 8.64
C ALA A 397 17.48 0.59 9.95
N MET A 398 18.50 -0.26 10.15
CA MET A 398 18.66 -1.02 11.38
C MET A 398 18.85 -0.10 12.62
N ALA A 399 19.58 0.98 12.48
CA ALA A 399 19.75 1.96 13.55
C ALA A 399 18.44 2.64 13.97
N LYS A 400 17.47 2.76 13.04
CA LYS A 400 16.15 3.37 13.27
C LYS A 400 15.07 2.40 13.76
N GLY A 401 15.31 1.06 13.78
CA GLY A 401 14.33 0.13 14.33
C GLY A 401 14.12 -1.20 13.59
N SER A 402 14.74 -1.44 12.43
CA SER A 402 14.51 -2.67 11.65
C SER A 402 15.39 -3.88 12.05
N LYS A 403 16.07 -3.83 13.20
CA LYS A 403 16.95 -4.91 13.71
C LYS A 403 16.20 -6.21 13.95
N ASP A 404 14.96 -6.14 14.42
CA ASP A 404 14.09 -7.29 14.68
C ASP A 404 13.79 -8.09 13.41
N ARG A 405 13.64 -7.42 12.26
CA ARG A 405 13.45 -8.07 10.95
C ARG A 405 14.56 -9.09 10.63
N TYR A 406 15.79 -8.82 11.12
CA TYR A 406 16.99 -9.62 10.87
C TYR A 406 17.50 -10.34 12.13
N PHE A 407 16.69 -10.42 13.18
CA PHE A 407 17.01 -11.08 14.46
C PHE A 407 18.30 -10.55 15.14
N GLN A 408 18.56 -9.25 15.00
CA GLN A 408 19.79 -8.60 15.51
C GLN A 408 19.53 -7.56 16.61
N GLU A 409 18.40 -7.61 17.33
CA GLU A 409 18.02 -6.63 18.36
C GLU A 409 19.04 -6.52 19.50
N LYS A 410 19.66 -7.66 19.86
CA LYS A 410 20.62 -7.78 20.97
C LYS A 410 22.08 -7.58 20.54
N ASN A 411 22.34 -7.42 19.25
CA ASN A 411 23.71 -7.35 18.75
C ASN A 411 24.29 -5.95 18.94
N SER A 412 25.50 -5.89 19.55
CA SER A 412 26.29 -4.66 19.69
C SER A 412 26.88 -4.20 18.35
N LYS A 413 27.18 -5.16 17.46
CA LYS A 413 27.68 -4.93 16.10
C LYS A 413 26.75 -5.58 15.09
N LEU A 414 26.29 -4.82 14.11
CA LEU A 414 25.32 -5.27 13.13
C LEU A 414 25.99 -5.87 11.91
N VAL A 415 25.35 -6.87 11.30
CA VAL A 415 25.71 -7.44 9.99
C VAL A 415 24.61 -7.02 9.00
N PRO A 416 24.87 -6.06 8.11
CA PRO A 416 23.84 -5.57 7.19
C PRO A 416 23.58 -6.59 6.07
N GLU A 417 22.29 -6.72 5.73
CA GLU A 417 21.80 -7.49 4.58
C GLU A 417 21.11 -6.59 3.55
N GLY A 418 21.48 -5.34 3.48
CA GLY A 418 20.97 -4.37 2.54
C GLY A 418 21.90 -3.18 2.40
N VAL A 419 21.76 -2.47 1.28
CA VAL A 419 22.54 -1.27 0.96
C VAL A 419 21.65 -0.02 0.95
N GLU A 420 22.30 1.13 0.94
CA GLU A 420 21.71 2.44 0.74
C GLU A 420 22.16 3.00 -0.60
N GLY A 421 21.26 3.67 -1.28
CA GLY A 421 21.52 4.26 -2.59
C GLY A 421 20.47 5.30 -2.94
N ARG A 422 20.42 5.64 -4.21
CA ARG A 422 19.44 6.57 -4.76
C ARG A 422 18.82 6.02 -6.02
N VAL A 423 17.59 6.39 -6.27
CA VAL A 423 16.84 6.07 -7.49
C VAL A 423 16.46 7.38 -8.20
N PRO A 424 16.37 7.38 -9.54
CA PRO A 424 15.90 8.55 -10.28
C PRO A 424 14.53 9.02 -9.78
N TYR A 425 14.36 10.35 -9.67
CA TYR A 425 13.04 10.94 -9.41
C TYR A 425 12.11 10.68 -10.59
N ARG A 426 10.87 10.26 -10.30
CA ARG A 426 9.89 9.81 -11.30
C ARG A 426 8.63 10.67 -11.37
N GLY A 427 8.54 11.77 -10.59
CA GLY A 427 7.31 12.54 -10.49
C GLY A 427 6.23 11.86 -9.65
N PRO A 428 4.95 12.20 -9.84
CA PRO A 428 3.85 11.66 -9.05
C PRO A 428 3.66 10.15 -9.25
N VAL A 429 3.18 9.48 -8.20
CA VAL A 429 2.85 8.03 -8.22
C VAL A 429 1.86 7.69 -9.33
N SER A 430 0.87 8.55 -9.57
CA SER A 430 -0.15 8.33 -10.60
C SER A 430 0.45 8.04 -11.98
N ASP A 431 1.48 8.80 -12.38
CA ASP A 431 2.14 8.62 -13.68
C ASP A 431 2.88 7.28 -13.75
N THR A 432 3.57 6.92 -12.66
CA THR A 432 4.28 5.65 -12.57
C THR A 432 3.29 4.47 -12.59
N VAL A 433 2.20 4.54 -11.82
CA VAL A 433 1.16 3.50 -11.80
C VAL A 433 0.47 3.39 -13.15
N TYR A 434 0.18 4.51 -13.82
CA TYR A 434 -0.40 4.52 -15.15
C TYR A 434 0.44 3.71 -16.16
N GLN A 435 1.77 3.91 -16.16
CA GLN A 435 2.68 3.15 -17.02
C GLN A 435 2.73 1.66 -16.66
N MET A 436 2.77 1.33 -15.38
CA MET A 436 2.79 -0.06 -14.91
C MET A 436 1.50 -0.80 -15.26
N VAL A 437 0.35 -0.17 -15.01
CA VAL A 437 -0.97 -0.70 -15.34
C VAL A 437 -1.16 -0.82 -16.85
N GLY A 438 -0.69 0.15 -17.62
CA GLY A 438 -0.68 0.10 -19.08
C GLY A 438 0.08 -1.13 -19.61
N GLY A 439 1.30 -1.37 -19.09
CA GLY A 439 2.09 -2.55 -19.43
C GLY A 439 1.44 -3.87 -19.02
N LEU A 440 0.82 -3.91 -17.83
CA LEU A 440 0.05 -5.08 -17.38
C LEU A 440 -1.13 -5.37 -18.31
N ARG A 441 -1.92 -4.36 -18.66
CA ARG A 441 -3.05 -4.50 -19.61
C ARG A 441 -2.59 -5.00 -20.97
N SER A 442 -1.46 -4.49 -21.49
CA SER A 442 -0.89 -4.95 -22.73
C SER A 442 -0.48 -6.43 -22.67
N GLY A 443 0.22 -6.84 -21.60
CA GLY A 443 0.62 -8.23 -21.39
C GLY A 443 -0.58 -9.18 -21.31
N MET A 444 -1.62 -8.80 -20.59
CA MET A 444 -2.88 -9.56 -20.52
C MET A 444 -3.56 -9.67 -21.89
N GLY A 445 -3.58 -8.58 -22.66
CA GLY A 445 -4.08 -8.58 -24.03
C GLY A 445 -3.33 -9.55 -24.93
N TYR A 446 -1.98 -9.57 -24.91
CA TYR A 446 -1.17 -10.53 -25.68
C TYR A 446 -1.39 -11.98 -25.27
N CYS A 447 -1.68 -12.23 -23.99
CA CYS A 447 -1.92 -13.58 -23.47
C CYS A 447 -3.39 -14.03 -23.57
N GLY A 448 -4.29 -13.18 -24.06
CA GLY A 448 -5.73 -13.50 -24.12
C GLY A 448 -6.40 -13.61 -22.75
N ALA A 449 -5.85 -12.98 -21.71
CA ALA A 449 -6.34 -13.05 -20.34
C ALA A 449 -7.29 -11.87 -20.04
N PRO A 450 -8.61 -12.09 -19.91
CA PRO A 450 -9.58 -11.02 -19.64
C PRO A 450 -9.53 -10.49 -18.21
N ASP A 451 -8.95 -11.25 -17.29
CA ASP A 451 -8.84 -10.91 -15.87
C ASP A 451 -7.58 -11.55 -15.24
N ILE A 452 -7.28 -11.13 -14.01
CA ILE A 452 -6.08 -11.61 -13.28
C ILE A 452 -6.16 -13.12 -13.01
N GLU A 453 -7.33 -13.69 -12.75
CA GLU A 453 -7.45 -15.12 -12.47
C GLU A 453 -7.11 -15.96 -13.69
N THR A 454 -7.58 -15.56 -14.87
CA THR A 454 -7.20 -16.20 -16.13
C THR A 454 -5.69 -16.08 -16.37
N LEU A 455 -5.10 -14.90 -16.14
CA LEU A 455 -3.65 -14.70 -16.26
C LEU A 455 -2.87 -15.67 -15.35
N ARG A 456 -3.32 -15.87 -14.11
CA ARG A 456 -2.67 -16.75 -13.12
C ARG A 456 -2.76 -18.23 -13.42
N THR A 457 -3.78 -18.68 -14.17
CA THR A 457 -4.12 -20.10 -14.28
C THR A 457 -3.94 -20.69 -15.67
N THR A 458 -3.92 -19.88 -16.73
CA THR A 458 -3.95 -20.41 -18.11
C THR A 458 -2.72 -20.07 -18.95
N VAL A 459 -1.96 -19.01 -18.58
CA VAL A 459 -0.89 -18.49 -19.40
C VAL A 459 0.37 -19.37 -19.30
N GLN A 460 1.06 -19.56 -20.40
CA GLN A 460 2.25 -20.40 -20.50
C GLN A 460 3.54 -19.55 -20.50
N PHE A 461 4.60 -20.14 -19.94
CA PHE A 461 5.95 -19.58 -19.92
C PHE A 461 6.85 -20.30 -20.91
N VAL A 462 7.75 -19.55 -21.54
CA VAL A 462 8.92 -20.08 -22.23
C VAL A 462 10.19 -19.64 -21.49
N ARG A 463 11.13 -20.56 -21.30
CA ARG A 463 12.45 -20.23 -20.76
C ARG A 463 13.30 -19.61 -21.87
N ILE A 464 14.06 -18.57 -21.54
CA ILE A 464 14.97 -17.91 -22.47
C ILE A 464 16.43 -18.04 -22.01
N THR A 465 17.34 -17.86 -22.94
CA THR A 465 18.76 -17.80 -22.68
C THR A 465 19.21 -16.37 -22.40
N ALA A 466 20.46 -16.18 -21.97
CA ALA A 466 21.05 -14.83 -21.86
C ALA A 466 21.05 -14.07 -23.22
N ALA A 467 21.11 -14.79 -24.34
CA ALA A 467 20.97 -14.19 -25.66
C ALA A 467 19.53 -13.71 -25.91
N GLY A 468 18.52 -14.50 -25.52
CA GLY A 468 17.11 -14.11 -25.60
C GLY A 468 16.78 -12.93 -24.67
N LEU A 469 17.41 -12.83 -23.50
CA LEU A 469 17.27 -11.65 -22.66
C LEU A 469 17.82 -10.39 -23.35
N ARG A 470 18.99 -10.47 -23.96
CA ARG A 470 19.57 -9.34 -24.73
C ARG A 470 18.67 -8.93 -25.91
N GLU A 471 18.14 -9.91 -26.66
CA GLU A 471 17.16 -9.68 -27.73
C GLU A 471 15.89 -8.96 -27.24
N SER A 472 15.49 -9.18 -25.99
CA SER A 472 14.30 -8.57 -25.37
C SER A 472 14.46 -7.09 -25.07
N HIS A 473 15.68 -6.56 -25.04
CA HIS A 473 15.97 -5.15 -24.83
C HIS A 473 16.33 -4.46 -26.16
N PRO A 474 16.13 -3.13 -26.28
CA PRO A 474 16.63 -2.40 -27.44
C PRO A 474 18.11 -2.67 -27.66
N HIS A 475 18.48 -3.13 -28.85
CA HIS A 475 19.84 -3.47 -29.23
C HIS A 475 20.15 -2.89 -30.61
N ASP A 476 21.43 -2.69 -30.92
CA ASP A 476 21.94 -2.16 -32.19
C ASP A 476 21.43 -0.75 -32.55
N ILE A 477 21.00 0.02 -31.54
CA ILE A 477 20.57 1.43 -31.67
C ILE A 477 21.12 2.28 -30.52
N TYR A 478 21.21 3.58 -30.77
CA TYR A 478 21.40 4.58 -29.71
C TYR A 478 20.05 5.20 -29.34
N ILE A 479 19.65 5.06 -28.08
CA ILE A 479 18.41 5.69 -27.58
C ILE A 479 18.63 7.21 -27.51
N THR A 480 17.93 7.96 -28.34
CA THR A 480 17.99 9.42 -28.36
C THR A 480 16.93 10.06 -27.47
N ARG A 481 15.86 9.31 -27.14
CA ARG A 481 14.81 9.73 -26.23
C ARG A 481 14.31 8.53 -25.46
N GLU A 482 14.41 8.59 -24.14
CA GLU A 482 13.88 7.56 -23.23
C GLU A 482 12.34 7.52 -23.28
N ALA A 483 11.78 6.31 -23.18
CA ALA A 483 10.35 6.12 -22.98
C ALA A 483 10.01 6.25 -21.49
N PRO A 484 8.82 6.73 -21.11
CA PRO A 484 8.46 6.90 -19.69
C PRO A 484 8.43 5.58 -18.90
N ASN A 485 8.32 4.45 -19.58
CA ASN A 485 8.26 3.10 -19.02
C ASN A 485 9.51 2.25 -19.27
N TYR A 486 10.53 2.82 -19.92
CA TYR A 486 11.79 2.14 -20.19
C TYR A 486 12.97 3.08 -20.00
N THR A 487 13.84 2.76 -19.06
CA THR A 487 15.12 3.45 -18.85
C THR A 487 16.22 2.42 -18.80
N MET A 488 17.36 2.71 -19.44
CA MET A 488 18.56 1.88 -19.26
C MET A 488 19.02 1.96 -17.81
N GLY A 489 19.21 0.82 -17.17
CA GLY A 489 19.83 0.76 -15.86
C GLY A 489 21.31 1.15 -15.91
N PRO A 490 21.93 1.52 -14.77
CA PRO A 490 23.35 1.90 -14.74
C PRO A 490 24.32 0.79 -15.15
N ASN A 491 23.84 -0.44 -15.38
CA ASN A 491 24.62 -1.64 -15.71
C ASN A 491 24.14 -2.37 -16.99
N THR A 492 23.33 -1.75 -17.82
CA THR A 492 22.90 -2.28 -19.14
C THR A 492 23.62 -1.60 -20.28
#